data_ac654d102e9b01a43a85c4a6d2a0eeee
#
_entry.id   ac654d102e9b01a43a85c4a6d2a0eeee
#
_cell.length_a   1.000
_cell.length_b   1.000
_cell.length_c   1.000
_cell.angle_alpha   90.00
_cell.angle_beta   90.00
_cell.angle_gamma   90.00
#
_symmetry.space_group_name_H-M   'P 1'
#
loop_
_entity.id
_entity.type
_entity.pdbx_description
1 polymer ?
#
loop_
_entity_poly.entity_id
_entity_poly.type
_entity_poly.pdbx_seq_one_letter_code
_entity_poly.pdbx_strand_id
1 'polypeptide(L)'
;PRSAITEVCAVEPAPIKPVIPFEQLDGVDIRIGTILTVDEVPDSRKLMRFHVDFGDHERTVLAGMKQERADFGALVGVQTLFVVNLEPRKMAGEVSEAMFFDLGYADGIQPALAVPERPVPNGTRCG
;
A
#
# COMPACT_ATOMS: atom_id res chain seq x y z
N PRO A 1 19.33 -17.84 6.69
CA PRO A 1 18.28 -16.82 6.67
C PRO A 1 17.95 -16.35 5.27
N ARG A 2 18.96 -16.01 4.50
CA ARG A 2 18.78 -15.53 3.15
C ARG A 2 18.21 -16.60 2.23
N SER A 3 18.65 -17.85 2.36
CA SER A 3 18.15 -18.94 1.56
C SER A 3 16.69 -19.26 1.85
N ALA A 4 16.26 -19.15 3.11
CA ALA A 4 14.86 -19.37 3.48
C ALA A 4 13.94 -18.32 2.83
N ILE A 5 14.37 -17.05 2.80
CA ILE A 5 13.62 -15.99 2.13
C ILE A 5 13.52 -16.25 0.63
N THR A 6 14.62 -16.67 0.01
CA THR A 6 14.67 -16.99 -1.42
C THR A 6 13.74 -18.15 -1.76
N GLU A 7 13.66 -19.16 -0.90
CA GLU A 7 12.79 -20.31 -1.11
C GLU A 7 11.30 -19.95 -1.05
N VAL A 8 10.93 -18.98 -0.22
CA VAL A 8 9.53 -18.52 -0.11
C VAL A 8 9.10 -17.78 -1.38
N CYS A 9 10.02 -17.08 -2.04
CA CYS A 9 9.74 -16.25 -3.22
C CYS A 9 10.22 -16.94 -4.49
N ALA A 10 9.45 -17.93 -4.97
CA ALA A 10 9.82 -18.73 -6.14
C ALA A 10 9.36 -18.12 -7.46
N VAL A 11 9.14 -16.82 -7.54
CA VAL A 11 8.69 -16.12 -8.75
C VAL A 11 9.89 -15.51 -9.45
N GLU A 12 9.96 -15.71 -10.77
CA GLU A 12 10.99 -15.06 -11.57
C GLU A 12 10.74 -13.55 -11.62
N PRO A 13 11.78 -12.73 -11.44
CA PRO A 13 11.61 -11.29 -11.56
C PRO A 13 11.14 -10.87 -12.94
N ALA A 14 10.21 -9.94 -13.01
CA ALA A 14 9.77 -9.35 -14.27
C ALA A 14 10.93 -8.59 -14.94
N PRO A 15 10.91 -8.45 -16.26
CA PRO A 15 11.91 -7.62 -16.94
C PRO A 15 11.87 -6.19 -16.44
N ILE A 16 13.05 -5.57 -16.37
CA ILE A 16 13.16 -4.17 -15.97
C ILE A 16 12.47 -3.31 -17.03
N LYS A 17 11.65 -2.37 -16.59
CA LYS A 17 10.95 -1.43 -17.46
C LYS A 17 11.95 -0.48 -18.16
N PRO A 18 11.53 0.14 -19.27
CA PRO A 18 12.38 1.12 -19.96
C PRO A 18 12.87 2.22 -19.05
N VAL A 19 14.07 2.72 -19.32
CA VAL A 19 14.66 3.84 -18.58
C VAL A 19 13.77 5.08 -18.75
N ILE A 20 13.54 5.80 -17.64
CA ILE A 20 12.78 7.05 -17.63
C ILE A 20 13.64 8.16 -17.03
N PRO A 21 13.37 9.43 -17.37
CA PRO A 21 14.01 10.56 -16.70
C PRO A 21 13.64 10.60 -15.22
N PHE A 22 14.55 11.07 -14.39
CA PHE A 22 14.30 11.21 -12.96
C PHE A 22 13.06 12.06 -12.66
N GLU A 23 12.80 13.07 -13.48
CA GLU A 23 11.65 13.96 -13.33
C GLU A 23 10.32 13.22 -13.35
N GLN A 24 10.23 12.11 -14.06
CA GLN A 24 9.00 11.29 -14.06
C GLN A 24 8.79 10.63 -12.70
N LEU A 25 9.85 10.14 -12.08
CA LEU A 25 9.75 9.57 -10.73
C LEU A 25 9.48 10.67 -9.70
N ASP A 26 10.14 11.82 -9.84
CA ASP A 26 10.00 12.95 -8.92
C ASP A 26 8.58 13.52 -8.88
N GLY A 27 7.78 13.23 -9.91
CA GLY A 27 6.38 13.60 -9.94
C GLY A 27 5.48 12.72 -9.06
N VAL A 28 5.99 11.61 -8.54
CA VAL A 28 5.21 10.69 -7.70
C VAL A 28 5.50 11.00 -6.24
N ASP A 29 4.43 11.29 -5.47
CA ASP A 29 4.56 11.59 -4.05
C ASP A 29 4.20 10.34 -3.24
N ILE A 30 5.21 9.72 -2.62
CA ILE A 30 5.04 8.52 -1.79
C ILE A 30 5.35 8.90 -0.34
N ARG A 31 4.42 8.58 0.56
CA ARG A 31 4.55 8.94 1.98
C ARG A 31 4.19 7.79 2.90
N ILE A 32 4.75 7.83 4.10
CA ILE A 32 4.37 6.95 5.19
C ILE A 32 3.06 7.43 5.80
N GLY A 33 2.15 6.50 6.04
CA GLY A 33 0.97 6.73 6.85
C GLY A 33 0.76 5.59 7.82
N THR A 34 0.07 5.87 8.92
CA THR A 34 -0.32 4.85 9.89
C THR A 34 -1.76 4.43 9.64
N ILE A 35 -2.00 3.14 9.53
CA ILE A 35 -3.35 2.61 9.41
C ILE A 35 -4.05 2.76 10.75
N LEU A 36 -5.11 3.55 10.81
CA LEU A 36 -5.88 3.79 12.03
C LEU A 36 -6.98 2.78 12.21
N THR A 37 -7.75 2.52 11.15
CA THR A 37 -8.86 1.57 11.17
C THR A 37 -8.92 0.80 9.86
N VAL A 38 -9.50 -0.40 9.92
CA VAL A 38 -9.75 -1.23 8.76
C VAL A 38 -11.18 -1.73 8.85
N ASP A 39 -11.99 -1.44 7.83
CA ASP A 39 -13.40 -1.80 7.81
C ASP A 39 -13.76 -2.50 6.50
N GLU A 40 -14.80 -3.34 6.54
CA GLU A 40 -15.33 -3.94 5.33
C GLU A 40 -16.14 -2.91 4.55
N VAL A 41 -16.12 -3.02 3.22
CA VAL A 41 -17.01 -2.26 2.34
C VAL A 41 -18.21 -3.16 2.02
N PRO A 42 -19.43 -2.82 2.49
CA PRO A 42 -20.58 -3.73 2.43
C PRO A 42 -20.92 -4.20 1.02
N ASP A 43 -20.77 -3.34 0.02
CA ASP A 43 -21.15 -3.66 -1.35
C ASP A 43 -19.99 -4.23 -2.18
N SER A 44 -18.92 -4.66 -1.54
CA SER A 44 -17.78 -5.23 -2.23
C SER A 44 -17.30 -6.52 -1.60
N ARG A 45 -16.92 -7.48 -2.44
CA ARG A 45 -16.30 -8.73 -2.00
C ARG A 45 -14.79 -8.62 -1.87
N LYS A 46 -14.20 -7.59 -2.48
CA LYS A 46 -12.74 -7.45 -2.59
C LYS A 46 -12.18 -6.31 -1.77
N LEU A 47 -12.97 -5.25 -1.58
CA LEU A 47 -12.47 -4.01 -1.00
C LEU A 47 -12.57 -4.01 0.51
N MET A 48 -11.51 -3.48 1.12
CA MET A 48 -11.50 -3.04 2.52
C MET A 48 -11.28 -1.53 2.53
N ARG A 49 -11.86 -0.86 3.52
CA ARG A 49 -11.69 0.57 3.73
C ARG A 49 -10.69 0.81 4.85
N PHE A 50 -9.68 1.59 4.55
CA PHE A 50 -8.63 1.95 5.50
C PHE A 50 -8.72 3.44 5.80
N HIS A 51 -8.64 3.79 7.07
CA HIS A 51 -8.45 5.17 7.50
C HIS A 51 -6.98 5.34 7.85
N VAL A 52 -6.32 6.32 7.26
CA VAL A 52 -4.87 6.45 7.36
C VAL A 52 -4.48 7.85 7.80
N ASP A 53 -3.59 7.93 8.77
CA ASP A 53 -3.05 9.18 9.31
C ASP A 53 -1.74 9.51 8.61
N PHE A 54 -1.70 10.66 7.93
CA PHE A 54 -0.51 11.17 7.25
C PHE A 54 0.17 12.32 8.00
N GLY A 55 -0.17 12.51 9.26
CA GLY A 55 0.45 13.50 10.14
C GLY A 55 -0.40 14.76 10.28
N ASP A 56 -0.53 15.53 9.23
CA ASP A 56 -1.33 16.75 9.22
C ASP A 56 -2.75 16.56 8.69
N HIS A 57 -3.07 15.37 8.20
CA HIS A 57 -4.41 15.04 7.68
C HIS A 57 -4.60 13.54 7.65
N GLU A 58 -5.87 13.13 7.47
CA GLU A 58 -6.24 11.74 7.31
C GLU A 58 -6.89 11.52 5.95
N ARG A 59 -6.78 10.30 5.44
CA ARG A 59 -7.40 9.92 4.17
C ARG A 59 -8.06 8.56 4.29
N THR A 60 -9.08 8.36 3.45
CA THR A 60 -9.71 7.06 3.24
C THR A 60 -9.02 6.39 2.05
N VAL A 61 -8.60 5.16 2.23
CA VAL A 61 -7.97 4.36 1.19
C VAL A 61 -8.76 3.07 1.02
N LEU A 62 -9.16 2.78 -0.21
CA LEU A 62 -9.84 1.52 -0.55
C LEU A 62 -8.85 0.62 -1.27
N ALA A 63 -8.79 -0.62 -0.87
CA ALA A 63 -7.87 -1.58 -1.48
C ALA A 63 -8.51 -2.96 -1.57
N GLY A 64 -8.22 -3.67 -2.65
CA GLY A 64 -8.75 -5.00 -2.91
C GLY A 64 -8.06 -6.09 -2.10
N MET A 65 -8.00 -5.95 -0.78
CA MET A 65 -7.27 -6.84 0.11
C MET A 65 -8.15 -7.82 0.89
N LYS A 66 -9.46 -7.75 0.71
CA LYS A 66 -10.40 -8.50 1.57
C LYS A 66 -10.14 -9.99 1.60
N GLN A 67 -9.69 -10.56 0.49
CA GLN A 67 -9.44 -12.00 0.38
C GLN A 67 -7.98 -12.38 0.60
N GLU A 68 -7.12 -11.40 0.86
CA GLU A 68 -5.67 -11.62 0.96
C GLU A 68 -5.21 -11.92 2.37
N ARG A 69 -6.01 -11.58 3.37
CA ARG A 69 -5.65 -11.71 4.79
C ARG A 69 -6.82 -12.20 5.60
N ALA A 70 -6.53 -13.03 6.60
CA ALA A 70 -7.53 -13.50 7.54
C ALA A 70 -7.74 -12.53 8.71
N ASP A 71 -6.70 -11.80 9.10
CA ASP A 71 -6.73 -10.91 10.27
C ASP A 71 -6.35 -9.48 9.87
N PHE A 72 -7.36 -8.67 9.62
CA PHE A 72 -7.16 -7.25 9.32
C PHE A 72 -6.87 -6.41 10.56
N GLY A 73 -7.23 -6.90 11.73
CA GLY A 73 -6.91 -6.21 12.98
C GLY A 73 -5.40 -6.05 13.20
N ALA A 74 -4.61 -6.99 12.68
CA ALA A 74 -3.16 -6.91 12.77
C ALA A 74 -2.56 -5.75 11.98
N LEU A 75 -3.32 -5.17 11.04
CA LEU A 75 -2.86 -4.03 10.25
C LEU A 75 -3.07 -2.69 10.97
N VAL A 76 -3.91 -2.63 11.98
CA VAL A 76 -4.14 -1.40 12.74
C VAL A 76 -2.87 -1.01 13.47
N GLY A 77 -2.45 0.24 13.30
CA GLY A 77 -1.22 0.76 13.89
C GLY A 77 0.03 0.55 13.04
N VAL A 78 -0.09 -0.14 11.92
CA VAL A 78 1.06 -0.39 11.02
C VAL A 78 1.32 0.84 10.17
N GLN A 79 2.59 1.21 10.07
CA GLN A 79 3.03 2.23 9.11
C GLN A 79 3.42 1.56 7.80
N THR A 80 2.95 2.12 6.70
CA THR A 80 3.31 1.62 5.36
C THR A 80 3.35 2.75 4.35
N LEU A 81 3.80 2.45 3.15
CA LEU A 81 3.95 3.42 2.06
C LEU A 81 2.66 3.57 1.27
N PHE A 82 2.35 4.82 0.90
CA PHE A 82 1.20 5.14 0.06
C PHE A 82 1.61 6.14 -1.01
N VAL A 83 1.04 5.99 -2.21
CA VAL A 83 1.10 7.04 -3.24
C VAL A 83 -0.05 8.00 -2.97
N VAL A 84 0.26 9.27 -2.74
CA VAL A 84 -0.73 10.23 -2.23
C VAL A 84 -1.15 11.28 -3.25
N ASN A 85 -0.52 11.36 -4.40
CA ASN A 85 -0.85 12.39 -5.40
C ASN A 85 -1.43 11.83 -6.70
N LEU A 86 -2.16 10.72 -6.60
CA LEU A 86 -2.99 10.24 -7.70
C LEU A 86 -4.38 10.87 -7.63
N GLU A 87 -5.05 10.93 -8.77
CA GLU A 87 -6.45 11.37 -8.79
C GLU A 87 -7.29 10.46 -7.89
N PRO A 88 -8.21 11.03 -7.08
CA PRO A 88 -9.12 10.20 -6.28
C PRO A 88 -9.91 9.25 -7.16
N ARG A 89 -10.11 8.02 -6.68
CA ARG A 89 -10.77 6.97 -7.45
C ARG A 89 -12.06 6.54 -6.75
N LYS A 90 -13.16 6.56 -7.49
CA LYS A 90 -14.44 6.08 -6.97
C LYS A 90 -14.52 4.57 -7.15
N MET A 91 -14.81 3.85 -6.06
CA MET A 91 -14.88 2.39 -6.02
C MET A 91 -16.02 1.99 -5.09
N ALA A 92 -16.96 1.17 -5.57
CA ALA A 92 -18.09 0.67 -4.78
C ALA A 92 -18.86 1.78 -4.05
N GLY A 93 -19.01 2.95 -4.69
CA GLY A 93 -19.73 4.08 -4.12
C GLY A 93 -18.95 4.93 -3.13
N GLU A 94 -17.69 4.58 -2.85
CA GLU A 94 -16.81 5.34 -1.97
C GLU A 94 -15.61 5.87 -2.76
N VAL A 95 -14.87 6.80 -2.16
CA VAL A 95 -13.74 7.44 -2.81
C VAL A 95 -12.44 7.04 -2.13
N SER A 96 -11.49 6.53 -2.91
CA SER A 96 -10.13 6.24 -2.44
C SER A 96 -9.23 7.43 -2.74
N GLU A 97 -8.56 7.94 -1.71
CA GLU A 97 -7.77 9.18 -1.79
C GLU A 97 -6.27 8.91 -1.83
N ALA A 98 -5.86 7.66 -1.80
CA ALA A 98 -4.46 7.25 -1.93
C ALA A 98 -4.40 5.80 -2.35
N MET A 99 -3.21 5.32 -2.68
CA MET A 99 -3.00 3.94 -3.08
C MET A 99 -1.88 3.33 -2.23
N PHE A 100 -2.10 2.12 -1.72
CA PHE A 100 -1.01 1.37 -1.10
C PHE A 100 0.10 1.13 -2.13
N PHE A 101 1.34 1.31 -1.69
CA PHE A 101 2.51 0.96 -2.47
C PHE A 101 3.02 -0.39 -1.95
N ASP A 102 2.30 -1.45 -2.31
CA ASP A 102 2.55 -2.77 -1.76
C ASP A 102 3.58 -3.57 -2.56
N LEU A 103 3.87 -4.75 -2.08
CA LEU A 103 4.86 -5.65 -2.67
C LEU A 103 4.17 -6.90 -3.19
N GLY A 104 4.36 -7.21 -4.46
CA GLY A 104 4.04 -8.51 -5.01
C GLY A 104 2.73 -8.63 -5.76
N TYR A 105 1.82 -7.69 -5.67
CA TYR A 105 0.55 -7.79 -6.37
C TYR A 105 0.75 -7.96 -7.88
N ALA A 106 1.64 -7.15 -8.47
CA ALA A 106 1.90 -7.19 -9.91
C ALA A 106 2.61 -8.49 -10.34
N ASP A 107 3.25 -9.18 -9.42
CA ASP A 107 3.97 -10.43 -9.69
C ASP A 107 3.12 -11.66 -9.36
N GLY A 108 1.86 -11.49 -9.01
CA GLY A 108 0.95 -12.59 -8.74
C GLY A 108 1.22 -13.33 -7.43
N ILE A 109 1.99 -12.75 -6.53
CA ILE A 109 2.22 -13.33 -5.20
C ILE A 109 1.32 -12.63 -4.19
N GLN A 110 1.13 -13.26 -3.03
CA GLN A 110 0.33 -12.65 -1.97
C GLN A 110 0.97 -11.33 -1.55
N PRO A 111 0.25 -10.19 -1.66
CA PRO A 111 0.84 -8.89 -1.38
C PRO A 111 1.30 -8.75 0.07
N ALA A 112 2.40 -8.01 0.22
CA ALA A 112 2.94 -7.65 1.52
C ALA A 112 3.07 -6.13 1.60
N LEU A 113 2.99 -5.58 2.81
CA LEU A 113 3.17 -4.15 3.01
C LEU A 113 4.66 -3.80 3.03
N ALA A 114 4.98 -2.65 2.44
CA ALA A 114 6.32 -2.07 2.56
C ALA A 114 6.35 -1.22 3.82
N VAL A 115 7.10 -1.66 4.82
CA VAL A 115 7.13 -1.01 6.13
C VAL A 115 8.50 -0.38 6.40
N PRO A 116 8.57 0.72 7.17
CA PRO A 116 9.86 1.29 7.54
C PRO A 116 10.59 0.37 8.53
N GLU A 117 11.92 0.39 8.51
CA GLU A 117 12.71 -0.43 9.45
C GLU A 117 12.56 0.02 10.90
N ARG A 118 12.09 1.23 11.12
CA ARG A 118 11.76 1.80 12.43
C ARG A 118 10.67 2.85 12.24
N PRO A 119 9.91 3.19 13.28
CA PRO A 119 8.90 4.22 13.17
C PRO A 119 9.49 5.55 12.70
N VAL A 120 8.77 6.22 11.81
CA VAL A 120 9.09 7.56 11.33
C VAL A 120 7.84 8.43 11.49
N PRO A 121 7.97 9.76 11.48
CA PRO A 121 6.78 10.61 11.53
C PRO A 121 5.85 10.35 10.35
N ASN A 122 4.55 10.31 10.62
CA ASN A 122 3.56 10.18 9.55
C ASN A 122 3.67 11.36 8.59
N GLY A 123 3.54 11.09 7.30
CA GLY A 123 3.73 12.09 6.26
C GLY A 123 5.18 12.19 5.77
N THR A 124 6.10 11.42 6.35
CA THR A 124 7.49 11.37 5.86
C THR A 124 7.51 10.89 4.43
N ARG A 125 8.24 11.62 3.58
CA ARG A 125 8.33 11.31 2.16
C ARG A 125 9.33 10.20 1.88
N CYS A 126 9.04 9.40 0.87
CA CYS A 126 9.93 8.40 0.33
C CYS A 126 10.66 8.99 -0.88
N GLY A 127 11.97 8.89 -0.90
CA GLY A 127 12.77 9.36 -2.03
C GLY A 127 13.64 10.54 -1.79
#